data_8b3dac506c278b9a5fc43cd5c0b78daf
#
_entry.id   8b3dac506c278b9a5fc43cd5c0b78daf
#
_cell.length_a   1.000
_cell.length_b   1.000
_cell.length_c   1.000
_cell.angle_alpha   90.00
_cell.angle_beta   90.00
_cell.angle_gamma   90.00
#
_symmetry.space_group_name_H-M   'P 1'
#
loop_
_entity.id
_entity.type
_entity.pdbx_description
1 polymer ?
#
loop_
_entity_poly.entity_id
_entity_poly.type
_entity_poly.pdbx_seq_one_letter_code
_entity_poly.pdbx_strand_id
1 'polypeptide(L)'
;MQQILLNNSEPILVEEIVRTVPQQRIVVRGIWGGQAVFAKVFYGARAKQHYLRDLSGVNYLAAASILTPPLLGQDESSVDGALAYVLIFAAIADAVNTEQLLATSSQQARFDLAAKLVKVVASHHQAGLLQTDLYPKNFLATTEHIYTIDGDGIRHYAKLDQKTALHNLSLLLSKFDVLDLEYWIEDLLTVYAQARDWKTFPHRTTVPRLVNTYRQKTASMYADKKVFRQCTDVNIQQYRHCFVAWASDFSSLPIPSETEQLDALVAKASLLKGGNTCTVALAKFGGADVVIKRYNIKNVTHRLSRMFRQTRASVSWANAYRLQFFGINTPKPIALIEQRDFCLRGKAYFLSEYVEAPDVASYFAQIEASATRDETVKEIVQLFYRLYLLKLSHGDMKFSNIKMLDARPMLIDLDSMQQHHCQYFALKAHAKDLRRFMRNWKDDTSLYNAFLQAFKVVYVDHSPLIKAKILSD
;
A
#
# COMPACT_ATOMS: atom_id res chain seq x y z
N MET A 1 -0.80 34.51 -10.51
CA MET A 1 0.16 33.39 -10.55
C MET A 1 1.07 33.52 -9.35
N GLN A 2 1.27 32.44 -8.63
CA GLN A 2 2.23 32.41 -7.52
C GLN A 2 3.64 32.33 -8.12
N GLN A 3 4.60 33.08 -7.57
CA GLN A 3 5.98 33.11 -8.07
C GLN A 3 6.94 32.69 -6.96
N ILE A 4 8.02 32.01 -7.34
CA ILE A 4 9.17 31.79 -6.47
C ILE A 4 10.25 32.76 -6.92
N LEU A 5 10.53 33.75 -6.06
CA LEU A 5 11.61 34.70 -6.28
C LEU A 5 12.94 34.01 -6.04
N LEU A 6 13.87 34.15 -6.96
CA LEU A 6 15.23 33.65 -6.87
C LEU A 6 16.19 34.80 -6.65
N ASN A 7 17.30 34.54 -5.95
CA ASN A 7 18.23 35.61 -5.58
C ASN A 7 19.11 36.06 -6.76
N ASN A 8 19.46 35.14 -7.66
CA ASN A 8 20.45 35.39 -8.71
C ASN A 8 19.88 35.22 -10.13
N SER A 9 18.62 34.82 -10.28
CA SER A 9 18.01 34.58 -11.57
C SER A 9 16.56 35.05 -11.61
N GLU A 10 15.93 34.96 -12.77
CA GLU A 10 14.53 35.35 -12.96
C GLU A 10 13.61 34.41 -12.13
N PRO A 11 12.41 34.89 -11.74
CA PRO A 11 11.50 34.13 -10.92
C PRO A 11 10.93 32.92 -11.66
N ILE A 12 10.61 31.85 -10.90
CA ILE A 12 9.85 30.73 -11.42
C ILE A 12 8.35 31.06 -11.34
N LEU A 13 7.66 31.01 -12.47
CA LEU A 13 6.21 31.13 -12.54
C LEU A 13 5.58 29.78 -12.18
N VAL A 14 4.96 29.68 -11.00
CA VAL A 14 4.41 28.45 -10.48
C VAL A 14 3.05 28.14 -11.13
N GLU A 15 2.95 27.00 -11.78
CA GLU A 15 1.69 26.46 -12.32
C GLU A 15 1.00 25.55 -11.28
N GLU A 16 1.77 24.70 -10.60
CA GLU A 16 1.25 23.70 -9.70
C GLU A 16 2.23 23.40 -8.54
N ILE A 17 1.71 23.18 -7.35
CA ILE A 17 2.46 22.61 -6.23
C ILE A 17 2.25 21.08 -6.26
N VAL A 18 3.25 20.39 -6.78
CA VAL A 18 3.19 18.92 -6.97
C VAL A 18 3.30 18.17 -5.64
N ARG A 19 4.12 18.69 -4.70
CA ARG A 19 4.33 18.04 -3.40
C ARG A 19 4.82 19.02 -2.36
N THR A 20 4.28 18.89 -1.14
CA THR A 20 4.80 19.59 0.04
C THR A 20 5.20 18.58 1.11
N VAL A 21 6.43 18.70 1.63
CA VAL A 21 6.89 18.03 2.83
C VAL A 21 7.15 19.12 3.87
N PRO A 22 6.29 19.25 4.90
CA PRO A 22 6.38 20.33 5.88
C PRO A 22 7.78 20.42 6.50
N GLN A 23 8.31 21.64 6.67
CA GLN A 23 9.62 21.95 7.24
C GLN A 23 10.82 21.31 6.51
N GLN A 24 10.65 20.88 5.26
CA GLN A 24 11.70 20.24 4.50
C GLN A 24 11.76 20.67 3.03
N ARG A 25 10.66 20.52 2.27
CA ARG A 25 10.72 20.68 0.81
C ARG A 25 9.34 20.95 0.20
N ILE A 26 9.31 21.87 -0.77
CA ILE A 26 8.21 22.03 -1.71
C ILE A 26 8.73 21.67 -3.10
N VAL A 27 7.93 20.94 -3.88
CA VAL A 27 8.19 20.65 -5.29
C VAL A 27 7.09 21.31 -6.11
N VAL A 28 7.49 22.13 -7.06
CA VAL A 28 6.56 22.85 -7.95
C VAL A 28 6.85 22.50 -9.40
N ARG A 29 5.82 22.54 -10.22
CA ARG A 29 5.89 22.64 -11.66
C ARG A 29 5.66 24.08 -12.05
N GLY A 30 6.39 24.57 -13.07
CA GLY A 30 6.24 25.94 -13.52
C GLY A 30 7.08 26.26 -14.76
N ILE A 31 7.21 27.56 -15.05
CA ILE A 31 7.99 28.08 -16.17
C ILE A 31 9.16 28.89 -15.62
N TRP A 32 10.35 28.64 -16.14
CA TRP A 32 11.58 29.39 -15.87
C TRP A 32 12.35 29.62 -17.18
N GLY A 33 12.69 30.87 -17.51
CA GLY A 33 13.31 31.20 -18.77
C GLY A 33 12.51 30.81 -20.01
N GLY A 34 11.19 30.84 -19.92
CA GLY A 34 10.30 30.39 -21.00
C GLY A 34 10.24 28.85 -21.17
N GLN A 35 10.93 28.09 -20.33
CA GLN A 35 10.97 26.62 -20.36
C GLN A 35 10.18 26.00 -19.21
N ALA A 36 9.46 24.87 -19.48
CA ALA A 36 8.79 24.10 -18.45
C ALA A 36 9.81 23.40 -17.53
N VAL A 37 9.62 23.58 -16.23
CA VAL A 37 10.54 23.10 -15.20
C VAL A 37 9.83 22.45 -14.01
N PHE A 38 10.58 21.62 -13.30
CA PHE A 38 10.27 21.24 -11.90
C PHE A 38 11.30 21.86 -10.98
N ALA A 39 10.87 22.57 -9.96
CA ALA A 39 11.75 23.13 -8.96
C ALA A 39 11.52 22.49 -7.60
N LYS A 40 12.64 22.14 -6.93
CA LYS A 40 12.65 21.64 -5.56
C LYS A 40 13.17 22.76 -4.67
N VAL A 41 12.31 23.29 -3.79
CA VAL A 41 12.63 24.35 -2.82
C VAL A 41 12.82 23.71 -1.45
N PHE A 42 14.04 23.73 -0.96
CA PHE A 42 14.42 23.17 0.35
C PHE A 42 14.41 24.26 1.41
N TYR A 43 13.64 24.07 2.48
CA TYR A 43 13.48 25.03 3.56
C TYR A 43 13.46 24.35 4.95
N GLY A 44 13.53 25.16 6.01
CA GLY A 44 13.57 24.66 7.38
C GLY A 44 14.99 24.32 7.87
N ALA A 45 15.11 23.83 9.10
CA ALA A 45 16.38 23.71 9.83
C ALA A 45 17.46 22.85 9.12
N ARG A 46 17.07 21.94 8.24
CA ARG A 46 17.99 21.04 7.50
C ARG A 46 18.00 21.31 5.98
N ALA A 47 17.53 22.47 5.55
CA ALA A 47 17.40 22.81 4.13
C ALA A 47 18.67 22.56 3.34
N LYS A 48 19.81 23.12 3.79
CA LYS A 48 21.13 22.98 3.14
C LYS A 48 21.57 21.53 3.04
N GLN A 49 21.34 20.73 4.07
CA GLN A 49 21.70 19.30 4.09
C GLN A 49 20.90 18.51 3.04
N HIS A 50 19.58 18.73 2.96
CA HIS A 50 18.71 18.07 1.98
C HIS A 50 19.04 18.50 0.55
N TYR A 51 19.25 19.82 0.34
CA TYR A 51 19.69 20.37 -0.94
C TYR A 51 21.00 19.74 -1.42
N LEU A 52 22.06 19.76 -0.60
CA LEU A 52 23.37 19.20 -0.99
C LEU A 52 23.29 17.70 -1.27
N ARG A 53 22.47 16.97 -0.54
CA ARG A 53 22.30 15.54 -0.72
C ARG A 53 21.57 15.21 -2.03
N ASP A 54 20.51 15.96 -2.38
CA ASP A 54 19.79 15.80 -3.64
C ASP A 54 20.70 16.17 -4.83
N LEU A 55 21.40 17.31 -4.74
CA LEU A 55 22.36 17.76 -5.74
C LEU A 55 23.49 16.74 -5.99
N SER A 56 24.08 16.21 -4.90
CA SER A 56 25.13 15.19 -5.03
C SER A 56 24.62 13.93 -5.73
N GLY A 57 23.39 13.48 -5.40
CA GLY A 57 22.79 12.31 -6.02
C GLY A 57 22.53 12.50 -7.52
N VAL A 58 22.02 13.69 -7.91
CA VAL A 58 21.82 14.02 -9.33
C VAL A 58 23.16 14.04 -10.08
N ASN A 59 24.18 14.63 -9.49
CA ASN A 59 25.53 14.65 -10.08
C ASN A 59 26.13 13.24 -10.25
N TYR A 60 25.90 12.34 -9.29
CA TYR A 60 26.33 10.93 -9.42
C TYR A 60 25.60 10.21 -10.55
N LEU A 61 24.28 10.42 -10.71
CA LEU A 61 23.51 9.86 -11.82
C LEU A 61 24.03 10.36 -13.17
N ALA A 62 24.24 11.67 -13.30
CA ALA A 62 24.75 12.30 -14.52
C ALA A 62 26.17 11.80 -14.87
N ALA A 63 27.08 11.74 -13.88
CA ALA A 63 28.44 11.23 -14.07
C ALA A 63 28.49 9.76 -14.50
N ALA A 64 27.50 8.97 -14.09
CA ALA A 64 27.34 7.58 -14.49
C ALA A 64 26.54 7.39 -15.80
N SER A 65 26.18 8.47 -16.49
CA SER A 65 25.34 8.45 -17.71
C SER A 65 23.98 7.77 -17.50
N ILE A 66 23.45 7.82 -16.27
CA ILE A 66 22.12 7.35 -15.95
C ILE A 66 21.14 8.49 -16.19
N LEU A 67 20.11 8.23 -16.98
CA LEU A 67 19.12 9.24 -17.34
C LEU A 67 18.42 9.79 -16.08
N THR A 68 18.51 11.10 -15.91
CA THR A 68 17.84 11.91 -14.89
C THR A 68 17.41 13.23 -15.53
N PRO A 69 16.34 13.90 -15.07
CA PRO A 69 16.01 15.22 -15.59
C PRO A 69 17.20 16.17 -15.50
N PRO A 70 17.58 16.87 -16.60
CA PRO A 70 18.70 17.80 -16.60
C PRO A 70 18.56 18.86 -15.49
N LEU A 71 19.61 19.06 -14.72
CA LEU A 71 19.70 20.18 -13.77
C LEU A 71 20.02 21.46 -14.55
N LEU A 72 19.07 22.39 -14.62
CA LEU A 72 19.18 23.63 -15.35
C LEU A 72 19.77 24.77 -14.50
N GLY A 73 19.46 24.77 -13.20
CA GLY A 73 19.87 25.85 -12.32
C GLY A 73 19.91 25.46 -10.85
N GLN A 74 20.70 26.26 -10.13
CA GLN A 74 20.83 26.21 -8.68
C GLN A 74 20.74 27.64 -8.18
N ASP A 75 19.88 27.92 -7.21
CA ASP A 75 19.71 29.27 -6.68
C ASP A 75 19.29 29.23 -5.21
N GLU A 76 19.18 30.38 -4.62
CA GLU A 76 18.63 30.62 -3.29
C GLU A 76 17.31 31.37 -3.40
N SER A 77 16.47 31.23 -2.40
CA SER A 77 15.16 31.87 -2.31
C SER A 77 14.84 32.10 -0.82
N SER A 78 13.65 32.62 -0.56
CA SER A 78 13.14 32.81 0.81
C SER A 78 11.76 32.15 0.94
N VAL A 79 11.56 31.40 2.03
CA VAL A 79 10.27 30.88 2.44
C VAL A 79 9.99 31.35 3.86
N ASP A 80 8.88 32.05 4.06
CA ASP A 80 8.52 32.67 5.35
C ASP A 80 9.64 33.54 5.95
N GLY A 81 10.41 34.26 5.10
CA GLY A 81 11.53 35.08 5.51
C GLY A 81 12.83 34.32 5.85
N ALA A 82 12.84 33.00 5.78
CA ALA A 82 14.02 32.17 6.00
C ALA A 82 14.66 31.72 4.68
N LEU A 83 16.00 31.60 4.68
CA LEU A 83 16.77 31.15 3.52
C LEU A 83 16.31 29.76 3.07
N ALA A 84 16.07 29.61 1.78
CA ALA A 84 15.75 28.38 1.10
C ALA A 84 16.71 28.14 -0.06
N TYR A 85 16.93 26.85 -0.42
CA TYR A 85 17.78 26.46 -1.54
C TYR A 85 16.93 25.83 -2.65
N VAL A 86 17.24 26.14 -3.90
CA VAL A 86 16.44 25.73 -5.04
C VAL A 86 17.27 24.93 -6.04
N LEU A 87 16.72 23.79 -6.48
CA LEU A 87 17.21 23.02 -7.64
C LEU A 87 16.15 23.08 -8.73
N ILE A 88 16.54 23.46 -9.94
CA ILE A 88 15.65 23.64 -11.10
C ILE A 88 16.00 22.58 -12.12
N PHE A 89 15.03 21.73 -12.48
CA PHE A 89 15.18 20.63 -13.41
C PHE A 89 14.31 20.86 -14.64
N ALA A 90 14.79 20.46 -15.82
CA ALA A 90 13.97 20.42 -17.02
C ALA A 90 12.76 19.50 -16.82
N ALA A 91 11.60 19.92 -17.24
CA ALA A 91 10.45 19.01 -17.37
C ALA A 91 10.70 18.09 -18.57
N ILE A 92 10.53 16.78 -18.36
CA ILE A 92 10.64 15.81 -19.46
C ILE A 92 9.27 15.73 -20.14
N ALA A 93 9.24 16.07 -21.44
CA ALA A 93 8.01 16.01 -22.22
C ALA A 93 7.42 14.59 -22.24
N ASP A 94 6.10 14.49 -22.15
CA ASP A 94 5.34 13.23 -22.23
C ASP A 94 5.75 12.15 -21.21
N ALA A 95 6.54 12.52 -20.19
CA ALA A 95 6.95 11.59 -19.16
C ALA A 95 5.83 11.32 -18.15
N VAL A 96 5.56 10.05 -17.92
CA VAL A 96 4.56 9.57 -16.96
C VAL A 96 5.25 8.85 -15.80
N ASN A 97 4.71 9.02 -14.60
CA ASN A 97 5.21 8.31 -13.42
C ASN A 97 5.01 6.80 -13.56
N THR A 98 6.07 6.02 -13.33
CA THR A 98 6.01 4.56 -13.56
C THR A 98 5.08 3.82 -12.59
N GLU A 99 4.83 4.36 -11.40
CA GLU A 99 3.83 3.79 -10.48
C GLU A 99 2.42 3.90 -11.07
N GLN A 100 2.09 5.03 -11.69
CA GLN A 100 0.83 5.23 -12.40
C GLN A 100 0.70 4.29 -13.60
N LEU A 101 1.74 4.15 -14.41
CA LEU A 101 1.75 3.23 -15.54
C LEU A 101 1.55 1.78 -15.10
N LEU A 102 2.22 1.34 -14.02
CA LEU A 102 2.03 0.00 -13.46
C LEU A 102 0.58 -0.23 -13.00
N ALA A 103 -0.11 0.80 -12.50
CA ALA A 103 -1.49 0.68 -12.04
C ALA A 103 -2.52 0.58 -13.17
N THR A 104 -2.24 1.19 -14.35
CA THR A 104 -3.22 1.35 -15.44
C THR A 104 -2.96 0.49 -16.68
N SER A 105 -1.77 -0.12 -16.78
CA SER A 105 -1.36 -0.88 -17.98
C SER A 105 -1.84 -2.33 -17.98
N SER A 106 -1.87 -2.93 -19.16
CA SER A 106 -2.09 -4.36 -19.34
C SER A 106 -0.98 -5.19 -18.68
N GLN A 107 -1.23 -6.47 -18.43
CA GLN A 107 -0.25 -7.37 -17.79
C GLN A 107 1.09 -7.40 -18.54
N GLN A 108 1.07 -7.50 -19.87
CA GLN A 108 2.29 -7.50 -20.68
C GLN A 108 3.03 -6.17 -20.58
N ALA A 109 2.33 -5.03 -20.69
CA ALA A 109 2.96 -3.71 -20.56
C ALA A 109 3.54 -3.47 -19.15
N ARG A 110 2.91 -3.99 -18.10
CA ARG A 110 3.46 -3.98 -16.74
C ARG A 110 4.76 -4.78 -16.63
N PHE A 111 4.80 -5.97 -17.25
CA PHE A 111 6.02 -6.79 -17.28
C PHE A 111 7.16 -6.06 -18.01
N ASP A 112 6.89 -5.50 -19.19
CA ASP A 112 7.88 -4.78 -19.98
C ASP A 112 8.44 -3.57 -19.22
N LEU A 113 7.56 -2.84 -18.53
CA LEU A 113 7.96 -1.72 -17.67
C LEU A 113 8.80 -2.20 -16.47
N ALA A 114 8.39 -3.28 -15.81
CA ALA A 114 9.15 -3.88 -14.71
C ALA A 114 10.55 -4.31 -15.16
N ALA A 115 10.68 -4.93 -16.34
CA ALA A 115 11.95 -5.31 -16.92
C ALA A 115 12.84 -4.09 -17.24
N LYS A 116 12.26 -3.00 -17.77
CA LYS A 116 12.99 -1.73 -17.97
C LYS A 116 13.49 -1.15 -16.64
N LEU A 117 12.66 -1.13 -15.59
CA LEU A 117 13.05 -0.66 -14.25
C LEU A 117 14.18 -1.51 -13.66
N VAL A 118 14.11 -2.83 -13.80
CA VAL A 118 15.17 -3.75 -13.35
C VAL A 118 16.50 -3.49 -14.08
N LYS A 119 16.48 -3.21 -15.39
CA LYS A 119 17.67 -2.82 -16.15
C LYS A 119 18.28 -1.50 -15.65
N VAL A 120 17.45 -0.48 -15.38
CA VAL A 120 17.91 0.80 -14.83
C VAL A 120 18.57 0.59 -13.46
N VAL A 121 17.96 -0.22 -12.58
CA VAL A 121 18.57 -0.54 -11.28
C VAL A 121 19.86 -1.35 -11.42
N ALA A 122 19.96 -2.23 -12.41
CA ALA A 122 21.22 -2.93 -12.71
C ALA A 122 22.31 -1.94 -13.12
N SER A 123 21.98 -0.93 -13.96
CA SER A 123 22.92 0.14 -14.36
C SER A 123 23.37 0.98 -13.16
N HIS A 124 22.44 1.34 -12.24
CA HIS A 124 22.81 1.99 -10.98
C HIS A 124 23.86 1.16 -10.23
N HIS A 125 23.58 -0.13 -10.02
CA HIS A 125 24.48 -1.01 -9.28
C HIS A 125 25.82 -1.22 -9.99
N GLN A 126 25.86 -1.21 -11.32
CA GLN A 126 27.09 -1.32 -12.10
C GLN A 126 27.98 -0.08 -11.93
N ALA A 127 27.36 1.10 -11.84
CA ALA A 127 28.03 2.36 -11.56
C ALA A 127 28.36 2.57 -10.06
N GLY A 128 28.14 1.59 -9.19
CA GLY A 128 28.35 1.74 -7.75
C GLY A 128 27.30 2.60 -7.06
N LEU A 129 26.17 2.87 -7.71
CA LEU A 129 25.08 3.67 -7.16
C LEU A 129 24.02 2.81 -6.51
N LEU A 130 23.46 3.28 -5.40
CA LEU A 130 22.38 2.64 -4.69
C LEU A 130 21.30 3.68 -4.37
N GLN A 131 20.07 3.44 -4.80
CA GLN A 131 18.92 4.27 -4.45
C GLN A 131 18.23 3.72 -3.20
N THR A 132 18.32 4.45 -2.07
CA THR A 132 17.80 3.98 -0.78
C THR A 132 16.28 3.97 -0.71
N ASP A 133 15.62 4.88 -1.43
CA ASP A 133 14.14 4.98 -1.55
C ASP A 133 13.70 4.47 -2.93
N LEU A 134 13.88 3.16 -3.15
CA LEU A 134 13.66 2.53 -4.44
C LEU A 134 12.18 2.14 -4.62
N TYR A 135 11.40 3.10 -5.12
CA TYR A 135 9.98 2.97 -5.46
C TYR A 135 9.75 3.26 -6.94
N PRO A 136 8.77 2.61 -7.60
CA PRO A 136 8.39 2.95 -8.97
C PRO A 136 8.10 4.45 -9.17
N LYS A 137 7.46 5.11 -8.21
CA LYS A 137 7.19 6.56 -8.28
C LYS A 137 8.45 7.46 -8.41
N ASN A 138 9.63 6.92 -8.14
CA ASN A 138 10.89 7.64 -8.28
C ASN A 138 11.52 7.44 -9.67
N PHE A 139 10.71 6.97 -10.63
CA PHE A 139 11.07 6.86 -12.03
C PHE A 139 10.00 7.50 -12.92
N LEU A 140 10.43 8.15 -13.99
CA LEU A 140 9.56 8.65 -15.05
C LEU A 140 9.84 7.84 -16.32
N ALA A 141 8.79 7.48 -17.04
CA ALA A 141 8.89 6.79 -18.31
C ALA A 141 8.36 7.65 -19.44
N THR A 142 9.11 7.71 -20.53
CA THR A 142 8.63 8.08 -21.87
C THR A 142 8.44 6.78 -22.67
N THR A 143 8.07 6.90 -23.94
CA THR A 143 8.00 5.72 -24.85
C THR A 143 9.35 4.99 -24.93
N GLU A 144 10.47 5.72 -24.92
CA GLU A 144 11.80 5.16 -25.18
C GLU A 144 12.63 4.98 -23.91
N HIS A 145 12.50 5.89 -22.94
CA HIS A 145 13.45 6.01 -21.84
C HIS A 145 12.81 5.96 -20.46
N ILE A 146 13.62 5.54 -19.48
CA ILE A 146 13.29 5.66 -18.05
C ILE A 146 14.27 6.64 -17.41
N TYR A 147 13.75 7.64 -16.74
CA TYR A 147 14.52 8.64 -16.00
C TYR A 147 14.42 8.37 -14.49
N THR A 148 15.55 8.36 -13.81
CA THR A 148 15.61 8.30 -12.35
C THR A 148 15.40 9.70 -11.78
N ILE A 149 14.45 9.86 -10.86
CA ILE A 149 14.22 11.12 -10.14
C ILE A 149 14.54 10.94 -8.66
N ASP A 150 14.70 12.07 -7.94
CA ASP A 150 14.98 12.14 -6.50
C ASP A 150 16.41 11.71 -6.11
N GLY A 151 17.36 12.60 -6.36
CA GLY A 151 18.78 12.42 -6.01
C GLY A 151 19.03 12.24 -4.51
N ASP A 152 18.14 12.74 -3.62
CA ASP A 152 18.27 12.61 -2.17
C ASP A 152 18.44 11.17 -1.69
N GLY A 153 17.85 10.19 -2.42
CA GLY A 153 17.99 8.76 -2.17
C GLY A 153 19.26 8.11 -2.69
N ILE A 154 20.04 8.77 -3.56
CA ILE A 154 21.20 8.16 -4.21
C ILE A 154 22.42 8.16 -3.26
N ARG A 155 23.12 7.02 -3.23
CA ARG A 155 24.39 6.85 -2.52
C ARG A 155 25.40 6.25 -3.47
N HIS A 156 26.65 6.75 -3.42
CA HIS A 156 27.76 6.25 -4.21
C HIS A 156 28.69 5.41 -3.35
N TYR A 157 29.09 4.27 -3.88
CA TYR A 157 30.04 3.32 -3.29
C TYR A 157 31.17 3.07 -4.26
N ALA A 158 32.41 3.18 -3.83
CA ALA A 158 33.58 2.86 -4.67
C ALA A 158 33.51 1.40 -5.19
N LYS A 159 32.93 0.51 -4.38
CA LYS A 159 32.62 -0.88 -4.77
C LYS A 159 31.33 -1.30 -4.10
N LEU A 160 30.29 -1.51 -4.91
CA LEU A 160 29.02 -2.03 -4.43
C LEU A 160 29.07 -3.56 -4.42
N ASP A 161 28.97 -4.15 -3.23
CA ASP A 161 28.98 -5.61 -3.10
C ASP A 161 27.66 -6.23 -3.60
N GLN A 162 27.76 -7.49 -4.01
CA GLN A 162 26.66 -8.25 -4.60
C GLN A 162 25.46 -8.38 -3.63
N LYS A 163 25.73 -8.61 -2.34
CA LYS A 163 24.67 -8.77 -1.33
C LYS A 163 23.86 -7.48 -1.19
N THR A 164 24.52 -6.33 -1.09
CA THR A 164 23.87 -5.02 -1.00
C THR A 164 23.06 -4.73 -2.26
N ALA A 165 23.60 -5.03 -3.46
CA ALA A 165 22.89 -4.89 -4.72
C ALA A 165 21.60 -5.75 -4.77
N LEU A 166 21.68 -7.04 -4.35
CA LEU A 166 20.51 -7.93 -4.31
C LEU A 166 19.46 -7.49 -3.29
N HIS A 167 19.89 -6.95 -2.15
CA HIS A 167 18.96 -6.35 -1.18
C HIS A 167 18.22 -5.15 -1.79
N ASN A 168 18.90 -4.29 -2.53
CA ASN A 168 18.29 -3.13 -3.16
C ASN A 168 17.36 -3.53 -4.31
N LEU A 169 17.76 -4.48 -5.17
CA LEU A 169 16.87 -5.07 -6.18
C LEU A 169 15.60 -5.64 -5.53
N SER A 170 15.75 -6.41 -4.45
CA SER A 170 14.62 -6.99 -3.72
C SER A 170 13.67 -5.93 -3.16
N LEU A 171 14.19 -4.75 -2.80
CA LEU A 171 13.37 -3.62 -2.37
C LEU A 171 12.49 -3.11 -3.52
N LEU A 172 13.02 -2.94 -4.75
CA LEU A 172 12.21 -2.62 -5.92
C LEU A 172 11.15 -3.68 -6.19
N LEU A 173 11.56 -4.95 -6.30
CA LEU A 173 10.66 -6.06 -6.60
C LEU A 173 9.54 -6.20 -5.57
N SER A 174 9.77 -5.79 -4.32
CA SER A 174 8.75 -5.79 -3.26
C SER A 174 7.60 -4.80 -3.51
N LYS A 175 7.75 -3.87 -4.46
CA LYS A 175 6.75 -2.86 -4.81
C LYS A 175 5.82 -3.28 -5.94
N PHE A 176 6.18 -4.32 -6.68
CA PHE A 176 5.31 -4.85 -7.73
C PHE A 176 4.16 -5.67 -7.13
N ASP A 177 3.08 -5.77 -7.88
CA ASP A 177 1.96 -6.62 -7.50
C ASP A 177 2.42 -8.05 -7.17
N VAL A 178 1.80 -8.68 -6.18
CA VAL A 178 2.28 -9.97 -5.68
C VAL A 178 1.99 -11.10 -6.67
N LEU A 179 0.86 -11.06 -7.39
CA LEU A 179 0.53 -12.07 -8.40
C LEU A 179 1.41 -11.89 -9.64
N ASP A 180 1.55 -10.66 -10.11
CA ASP A 180 2.41 -10.36 -11.26
C ASP A 180 3.85 -10.84 -10.97
N LEU A 181 4.39 -10.48 -9.82
CA LEU A 181 5.76 -10.86 -9.46
C LEU A 181 5.94 -12.38 -9.29
N GLU A 182 4.92 -13.10 -8.81
CA GLU A 182 4.98 -14.57 -8.69
C GLU A 182 5.29 -15.24 -10.04
N TYR A 183 4.70 -14.71 -11.12
CA TYR A 183 4.94 -15.22 -12.47
C TYR A 183 6.22 -14.67 -13.11
N TRP A 184 6.65 -13.44 -12.76
CA TRP A 184 7.72 -12.73 -13.47
C TRP A 184 9.09 -12.85 -12.81
N ILE A 185 9.16 -13.32 -11.58
CA ILE A 185 10.38 -13.17 -10.78
C ILE A 185 11.61 -13.80 -11.43
N GLU A 186 11.47 -14.98 -12.01
CA GLU A 186 12.59 -15.69 -12.67
C GLU A 186 13.08 -14.95 -13.93
N ASP A 187 12.15 -14.42 -14.72
CA ASP A 187 12.48 -13.64 -15.91
C ASP A 187 13.13 -12.31 -15.53
N LEU A 188 12.61 -11.61 -14.51
CA LEU A 188 13.21 -10.36 -14.03
C LEU A 188 14.60 -10.56 -13.43
N LEU A 189 14.85 -11.68 -12.73
CA LEU A 189 16.19 -12.04 -12.26
C LEU A 189 17.14 -12.34 -13.42
N THR A 190 16.64 -12.95 -14.49
CA THR A 190 17.43 -13.19 -15.71
C THR A 190 17.76 -11.88 -16.42
N VAL A 191 16.79 -10.97 -16.56
CA VAL A 191 17.01 -9.61 -17.10
C VAL A 191 18.07 -8.86 -16.28
N TYR A 192 18.00 -8.92 -14.95
CA TYR A 192 18.99 -8.28 -14.08
C TYR A 192 20.39 -8.89 -14.27
N ALA A 193 20.52 -10.23 -14.33
CA ALA A 193 21.79 -10.91 -14.52
C ALA A 193 22.43 -10.52 -15.86
N GLN A 194 21.65 -10.51 -16.94
CA GLN A 194 22.10 -10.07 -18.26
C GLN A 194 22.60 -8.61 -18.24
N ALA A 195 21.84 -7.71 -17.62
CA ALA A 195 22.23 -6.29 -17.50
C ALA A 195 23.44 -6.07 -16.59
N ARG A 196 23.83 -7.05 -15.77
CA ARG A 196 25.03 -7.05 -14.91
C ARG A 196 26.19 -7.86 -15.47
N ASP A 197 26.07 -8.37 -16.68
CA ASP A 197 27.05 -9.29 -17.32
C ASP A 197 27.37 -10.52 -16.44
N TRP A 198 26.39 -11.00 -15.68
CA TRP A 198 26.54 -12.20 -14.87
C TRP A 198 26.19 -13.44 -15.68
N LYS A 199 27.08 -14.42 -15.75
CA LYS A 199 26.82 -15.70 -16.44
C LYS A 199 25.63 -16.46 -15.85
N THR A 200 25.47 -16.37 -14.53
CA THR A 200 24.35 -16.98 -13.80
C THR A 200 23.91 -16.04 -12.68
N PHE A 201 22.61 -16.01 -12.37
CA PHE A 201 22.11 -15.25 -11.23
C PHE A 201 22.48 -15.98 -9.92
N PRO A 202 23.24 -15.33 -9.03
CA PRO A 202 23.65 -15.95 -7.77
C PRO A 202 22.50 -16.00 -6.78
N HIS A 203 22.41 -17.09 -6.01
CA HIS A 203 21.47 -17.21 -4.91
C HIS A 203 20.00 -16.91 -5.29
N ARG A 204 19.49 -17.47 -6.39
CA ARG A 204 18.11 -17.24 -6.89
C ARG A 204 17.04 -17.32 -5.79
N THR A 205 17.13 -18.28 -4.88
CA THR A 205 16.18 -18.46 -3.78
C THR A 205 16.24 -17.37 -2.69
N THR A 206 17.32 -16.57 -2.66
CA THR A 206 17.49 -15.51 -1.65
C THR A 206 16.61 -14.30 -1.97
N VAL A 207 16.52 -13.90 -3.25
CA VAL A 207 15.76 -12.71 -3.66
C VAL A 207 14.27 -12.83 -3.33
N PRO A 208 13.54 -13.91 -3.65
CA PRO A 208 12.14 -14.06 -3.25
C PRO A 208 11.91 -13.95 -1.73
N ARG A 209 12.83 -14.49 -0.93
CA ARG A 209 12.77 -14.37 0.54
C ARG A 209 12.95 -12.92 1.01
N LEU A 210 13.90 -12.20 0.42
CA LEU A 210 14.13 -10.78 0.71
C LEU A 210 12.94 -9.92 0.28
N VAL A 211 12.39 -10.15 -0.91
CA VAL A 211 11.19 -9.48 -1.41
C VAL A 211 10.05 -9.61 -0.41
N ASN A 212 9.75 -10.83 0.03
CA ASN A 212 8.70 -11.07 1.02
C ASN A 212 9.00 -10.37 2.37
N THR A 213 10.26 -10.37 2.80
CA THR A 213 10.69 -9.68 4.02
C THR A 213 10.48 -8.18 3.93
N TYR A 214 10.89 -7.54 2.82
CA TYR A 214 10.67 -6.10 2.59
C TYR A 214 9.20 -5.76 2.50
N ARG A 215 8.42 -6.56 1.77
CA ARG A 215 6.97 -6.39 1.61
C ARG A 215 6.25 -6.42 2.96
N GLN A 216 6.52 -7.44 3.77
CA GLN A 216 5.94 -7.57 5.11
C GLN A 216 6.38 -6.44 6.05
N LYS A 217 7.69 -6.12 6.07
CA LYS A 217 8.23 -5.03 6.90
C LYS A 217 7.58 -3.69 6.56
N THR A 218 7.47 -3.37 5.28
CA THR A 218 6.88 -2.10 4.83
C THR A 218 5.39 -2.03 5.20
N ALA A 219 4.64 -3.12 4.95
CA ALA A 219 3.23 -3.19 5.31
C ALA A 219 3.01 -3.06 6.82
N SER A 220 3.82 -3.75 7.65
CA SER A 220 3.72 -3.63 9.11
C SER A 220 4.11 -2.24 9.59
N MET A 221 5.15 -1.62 9.03
CA MET A 221 5.50 -0.25 9.38
C MET A 221 4.38 0.75 9.03
N TYR A 222 3.69 0.54 7.92
CA TYR A 222 2.57 1.36 7.51
C TYR A 222 1.33 1.09 8.39
N ALA A 223 0.83 -0.14 8.38
CA ALA A 223 -0.44 -0.51 8.98
C ALA A 223 -0.41 -0.61 10.52
N ASP A 224 0.72 -1.03 11.13
CA ASP A 224 0.80 -1.24 12.57
C ASP A 224 1.41 -0.04 13.33
N LYS A 225 2.02 0.92 12.60
CA LYS A 225 2.68 2.08 13.23
C LYS A 225 2.28 3.42 12.61
N LYS A 226 2.40 3.59 11.27
CA LYS A 226 2.22 4.89 10.63
C LYS A 226 0.77 5.38 10.74
N VAL A 227 -0.23 4.52 10.56
CA VAL A 227 -1.66 4.87 10.63
C VAL A 227 -2.18 5.09 12.07
N PHE A 228 -1.32 4.97 13.08
CA PHE A 228 -1.61 5.31 14.48
C PHE A 228 -0.91 6.60 14.95
N ARG A 229 -0.36 7.37 14.02
CA ARG A 229 0.24 8.69 14.27
C ARG A 229 -0.13 9.66 13.15
N GLN A 230 -0.03 10.96 13.41
CA GLN A 230 -0.24 11.98 12.39
C GLN A 230 0.65 11.72 11.17
N CYS A 231 0.02 11.63 9.99
CA CYS A 231 0.72 11.44 8.73
C CYS A 231 -0.15 11.96 7.56
N THR A 232 0.33 11.83 6.33
CA THR A 232 -0.40 12.26 5.12
C THR A 232 -1.80 11.62 5.03
N ASP A 233 -1.91 10.34 5.39
CA ASP A 233 -3.12 9.54 5.17
C ASP A 233 -4.07 9.56 6.37
N VAL A 234 -3.56 9.96 7.56
CA VAL A 234 -4.29 9.85 8.84
C VAL A 234 -4.04 11.04 9.73
N ASN A 235 -5.12 11.60 10.27
CA ASN A 235 -5.12 12.59 11.33
C ASN A 235 -5.34 11.92 12.68
N ILE A 236 -4.68 12.45 13.73
CA ILE A 236 -4.75 11.91 15.10
C ILE A 236 -5.11 13.02 16.07
N GLN A 237 -5.98 12.69 17.01
CA GLN A 237 -6.22 13.54 18.17
C GLN A 237 -6.30 12.70 19.44
N GLN A 238 -5.57 13.11 20.47
CA GLN A 238 -5.60 12.49 21.78
C GLN A 238 -6.37 13.39 22.73
N TYR A 239 -7.48 12.90 23.23
CA TYR A 239 -8.25 13.52 24.31
C TYR A 239 -7.91 12.84 25.65
N ARG A 240 -8.36 13.41 26.77
CA ARG A 240 -8.10 12.88 28.10
C ARG A 240 -8.49 11.40 28.27
N HIS A 241 -9.63 11.01 27.72
CA HIS A 241 -10.20 9.67 27.86
C HIS A 241 -10.47 8.99 26.49
N CYS A 242 -10.01 9.58 25.40
CA CYS A 242 -10.31 9.07 24.07
C CYS A 242 -9.15 9.28 23.11
N PHE A 243 -8.81 8.24 22.36
CA PHE A 243 -7.92 8.30 21.21
C PHE A 243 -8.77 8.26 19.94
N VAL A 244 -8.55 9.22 19.05
CA VAL A 244 -9.25 9.34 17.77
C VAL A 244 -8.23 9.37 16.64
N ALA A 245 -8.40 8.48 15.66
CA ALA A 245 -7.69 8.50 14.40
C ALA A 245 -8.72 8.52 13.26
N TRP A 246 -8.51 9.35 12.24
CA TRP A 246 -9.38 9.37 11.06
C TRP A 246 -8.59 9.59 9.78
N ALA A 247 -9.11 9.02 8.70
CA ALA A 247 -8.50 9.15 7.39
C ALA A 247 -8.59 10.59 6.87
N SER A 248 -7.52 11.10 6.28
CA SER A 248 -7.44 12.49 5.78
C SER A 248 -8.48 12.79 4.71
N ASP A 249 -8.87 11.81 3.91
CA ASP A 249 -9.93 11.94 2.89
C ASP A 249 -11.31 12.28 3.50
N PHE A 250 -11.50 11.99 4.78
CA PHE A 250 -12.75 12.24 5.52
C PHE A 250 -12.61 13.36 6.55
N SER A 251 -11.66 14.27 6.37
CA SER A 251 -11.43 15.39 7.32
C SER A 251 -12.59 16.37 7.41
N SER A 252 -13.51 16.40 6.44
CA SER A 252 -14.73 17.21 6.47
C SER A 252 -15.84 16.61 7.36
N LEU A 253 -15.72 15.33 7.74
CA LEU A 253 -16.71 14.69 8.61
C LEU A 253 -16.54 15.15 10.07
N PRO A 254 -17.64 15.37 10.80
CA PRO A 254 -17.61 15.77 12.22
C PRO A 254 -17.25 14.60 13.11
N ILE A 255 -15.99 14.15 13.11
CA ILE A 255 -15.55 12.98 13.87
C ILE A 255 -15.76 13.22 15.37
N PRO A 256 -16.53 12.36 16.08
CA PRO A 256 -16.81 12.53 17.49
C PRO A 256 -15.57 12.44 18.36
N SER A 257 -15.46 13.34 19.32
CA SER A 257 -14.38 13.34 20.33
C SER A 257 -14.69 12.43 21.54
N GLU A 258 -15.94 12.00 21.68
CA GLU A 258 -16.44 11.23 22.81
C GLU A 258 -17.23 10.00 22.36
N THR A 259 -17.13 8.93 23.15
CA THR A 259 -17.79 7.65 22.86
C THR A 259 -19.30 7.69 23.01
N GLU A 260 -19.82 8.59 23.86
CA GLU A 260 -21.25 8.80 24.13
C GLU A 260 -22.01 9.29 22.88
N GLN A 261 -21.37 10.14 22.07
CA GLN A 261 -21.93 10.60 20.81
C GLN A 261 -22.09 9.44 19.81
N LEU A 262 -21.11 8.52 19.77
CA LEU A 262 -21.20 7.32 18.93
C LEU A 262 -22.23 6.32 19.46
N ASP A 263 -22.37 6.17 20.78
CA ASP A 263 -23.42 5.33 21.36
C ASP A 263 -24.82 5.86 21.00
N ALA A 264 -25.01 7.19 21.03
CA ALA A 264 -26.25 7.82 20.60
C ALA A 264 -26.53 7.64 19.09
N LEU A 265 -25.49 7.69 18.25
CA LEU A 265 -25.61 7.41 16.82
C LEU A 265 -25.99 5.95 16.56
N VAL A 266 -25.32 5.01 17.22
CA VAL A 266 -25.62 3.57 17.09
C VAL A 266 -27.04 3.23 17.57
N ALA A 267 -27.51 3.91 18.61
CA ALA A 267 -28.87 3.70 19.12
C ALA A 267 -29.97 4.16 18.16
N LYS A 268 -29.70 5.16 17.32
CA LYS A 268 -30.61 5.70 16.27
C LYS A 268 -30.45 5.05 14.90
N ALA A 269 -29.36 4.29 14.68
CA ALA A 269 -28.98 3.72 13.41
C ALA A 269 -29.74 2.44 13.07
N SER A 270 -29.78 2.08 11.79
CA SER A 270 -30.26 0.77 11.35
C SER A 270 -29.30 -0.32 11.79
N LEU A 271 -29.78 -1.24 12.62
CA LEU A 271 -28.98 -2.34 13.14
C LEU A 271 -28.76 -3.40 12.03
N LEU A 272 -27.51 -3.55 11.55
CA LEU A 272 -27.14 -4.60 10.61
C LEU A 272 -26.85 -5.93 11.31
N LYS A 273 -26.28 -5.86 12.54
CA LYS A 273 -25.99 -7.03 13.36
C LYS A 273 -25.94 -6.65 14.84
N GLY A 274 -26.79 -7.26 15.64
CA GLY A 274 -26.78 -7.17 17.11
C GLY A 274 -25.99 -8.32 17.72
N GLY A 275 -25.16 -8.04 18.74
CA GLY A 275 -24.46 -9.09 19.46
C GLY A 275 -23.76 -8.59 20.73
N ASN A 276 -23.60 -9.49 21.72
CA ASN A 276 -23.02 -9.16 23.03
C ASN A 276 -21.55 -8.66 22.97
N THR A 277 -20.81 -8.99 21.90
CA THR A 277 -19.38 -8.62 21.76
C THR A 277 -19.12 -7.54 20.72
N CYS A 278 -20.01 -7.42 19.75
CA CYS A 278 -19.90 -6.45 18.66
C CYS A 278 -21.30 -6.09 18.18
N THR A 279 -21.56 -4.80 18.01
CA THR A 279 -22.76 -4.25 17.38
C THR A 279 -22.32 -3.61 16.07
N VAL A 280 -23.03 -3.91 14.97
CA VAL A 280 -22.79 -3.31 13.66
C VAL A 280 -24.03 -2.54 13.24
N ALA A 281 -23.89 -1.27 12.97
CA ALA A 281 -25.00 -0.39 12.62
C ALA A 281 -24.66 0.44 11.36
N LEU A 282 -25.67 0.71 10.55
CA LEU A 282 -25.61 1.63 9.42
C LEU A 282 -26.18 2.97 9.87
N ALA A 283 -25.38 4.02 9.81
CA ALA A 283 -25.75 5.36 10.23
C ALA A 283 -25.43 6.39 9.14
N LYS A 284 -26.22 7.46 9.09
CA LYS A 284 -25.84 8.66 8.34
C LYS A 284 -24.93 9.52 9.22
N PHE A 285 -23.74 9.81 8.69
CA PHE A 285 -22.74 10.56 9.41
C PHE A 285 -22.09 11.61 8.49
N GLY A 286 -22.29 12.91 8.81
CA GLY A 286 -21.83 13.99 7.93
C GLY A 286 -22.39 13.93 6.50
N GLY A 287 -23.60 13.37 6.32
CA GLY A 287 -24.22 13.18 5.01
C GLY A 287 -23.84 11.89 4.27
N ALA A 288 -22.82 11.16 4.75
CA ALA A 288 -22.39 9.89 4.19
C ALA A 288 -23.00 8.68 4.92
N ASP A 289 -23.18 7.57 4.20
CA ASP A 289 -23.57 6.30 4.79
C ASP A 289 -22.33 5.58 5.34
N VAL A 290 -22.35 5.31 6.65
CA VAL A 290 -21.19 4.80 7.40
C VAL A 290 -21.58 3.54 8.18
N VAL A 291 -20.73 2.51 8.09
CA VAL A 291 -20.85 1.34 8.97
C VAL A 291 -20.06 1.59 10.25
N ILE A 292 -20.76 1.55 11.37
CA ILE A 292 -20.18 1.68 12.71
C ILE A 292 -20.12 0.31 13.37
N LYS A 293 -18.90 -0.18 13.63
CA LYS A 293 -18.66 -1.39 14.44
C LYS A 293 -18.26 -0.99 15.85
N ARG A 294 -19.17 -1.22 16.81
CA ARG A 294 -18.93 -1.01 18.23
C ARG A 294 -18.49 -2.31 18.88
N TYR A 295 -17.30 -2.32 19.50
CA TYR A 295 -16.77 -3.45 20.24
C TYR A 295 -16.97 -3.25 21.74
N ASN A 296 -17.75 -4.14 22.35
CA ASN A 296 -18.14 -4.09 23.75
C ASN A 296 -17.12 -4.83 24.64
N ILE A 297 -16.95 -4.36 25.87
CA ILE A 297 -16.19 -5.06 26.91
C ILE A 297 -17.16 -5.81 27.77
N LYS A 298 -17.03 -7.13 27.87
CA LYS A 298 -17.97 -7.97 28.59
C LYS A 298 -17.90 -7.84 30.12
N ASN A 299 -16.67 -7.75 30.70
CA ASN A 299 -16.46 -7.73 32.17
C ASN A 299 -15.16 -7.03 32.56
N VAL A 300 -15.02 -6.59 33.82
CA VAL A 300 -13.80 -5.95 34.35
C VAL A 300 -12.58 -6.86 34.29
N THR A 301 -12.74 -8.16 34.54
CA THR A 301 -11.67 -9.17 34.39
C THR A 301 -11.17 -9.29 32.95
N HIS A 302 -12.07 -9.21 31.98
CA HIS A 302 -11.76 -9.21 30.55
C HIS A 302 -11.08 -7.88 30.12
N ARG A 303 -11.37 -6.78 30.80
CA ARG A 303 -10.70 -5.48 30.63
C ARG A 303 -9.23 -5.55 31.08
N LEU A 304 -8.95 -6.15 32.22
CA LEU A 304 -7.60 -6.37 32.75
C LEU A 304 -6.75 -7.29 31.88
N SER A 305 -7.30 -8.39 31.41
CA SER A 305 -6.57 -9.35 30.54
C SER A 305 -6.22 -8.78 29.15
N ARG A 306 -6.89 -7.71 28.71
CA ARG A 306 -6.69 -7.03 27.42
C ARG A 306 -5.97 -5.68 27.54
N MET A 307 -5.57 -5.28 28.73
CA MET A 307 -4.97 -3.98 29.00
C MET A 307 -3.80 -3.62 28.06
N PHE A 308 -2.99 -4.62 27.70
CA PHE A 308 -1.84 -4.47 26.81
C PHE A 308 -2.07 -4.96 25.36
N ARG A 309 -3.28 -5.42 25.03
CA ARG A 309 -3.60 -5.88 23.68
C ARG A 309 -4.33 -4.81 22.89
N GLN A 310 -4.08 -4.77 21.57
CA GLN A 310 -4.86 -3.94 20.67
C GLN A 310 -6.35 -4.31 20.73
N THR A 311 -7.21 -3.31 20.62
CA THR A 311 -8.65 -3.55 20.51
C THR A 311 -8.97 -4.18 19.14
N ARG A 312 -10.11 -4.86 19.01
CA ARG A 312 -10.57 -5.38 17.71
C ARG A 312 -10.81 -4.23 16.72
N ALA A 313 -11.21 -3.04 17.19
CA ALA A 313 -11.31 -1.85 16.36
C ALA A 313 -9.95 -1.42 15.79
N SER A 314 -8.89 -1.35 16.64
CA SER A 314 -7.52 -1.09 16.18
C SER A 314 -7.03 -2.14 15.18
N VAL A 315 -7.37 -3.42 15.39
CA VAL A 315 -7.01 -4.52 14.46
C VAL A 315 -7.72 -4.32 13.13
N SER A 316 -9.02 -3.99 13.13
CA SER A 316 -9.78 -3.70 11.90
C SER A 316 -9.21 -2.50 11.15
N TRP A 317 -8.88 -1.41 11.88
CA TRP A 317 -8.23 -0.22 11.34
C TRP A 317 -6.90 -0.54 10.66
N ALA A 318 -6.00 -1.21 11.36
CA ALA A 318 -4.70 -1.61 10.82
C ALA A 318 -4.85 -2.52 9.59
N ASN A 319 -5.76 -3.50 9.64
CA ASN A 319 -5.96 -4.44 8.55
C ASN A 319 -6.63 -3.80 7.33
N ALA A 320 -7.51 -2.82 7.49
CA ALA A 320 -8.06 -2.07 6.37
C ALA A 320 -6.95 -1.34 5.60
N TYR A 321 -6.06 -0.63 6.30
CA TYR A 321 -4.91 0.03 5.68
C TYR A 321 -3.89 -0.98 5.11
N ARG A 322 -3.72 -2.14 5.74
CA ARG A 322 -2.86 -3.21 5.21
C ARG A 322 -3.38 -3.76 3.90
N LEU A 323 -4.69 -4.01 3.79
CA LEU A 323 -5.31 -4.46 2.55
C LEU A 323 -5.18 -3.40 1.45
N GLN A 324 -5.47 -2.14 1.76
CA GLN A 324 -5.28 -1.03 0.81
C GLN A 324 -3.83 -0.92 0.35
N PHE A 325 -2.86 -1.05 1.28
CA PHE A 325 -1.43 -1.06 0.94
C PHE A 325 -1.05 -2.15 -0.06
N PHE A 326 -1.74 -3.29 -0.02
CA PHE A 326 -1.54 -4.41 -0.96
C PHE A 326 -2.48 -4.40 -2.16
N GLY A 327 -3.26 -3.33 -2.37
CA GLY A 327 -4.22 -3.25 -3.46
C GLY A 327 -5.37 -4.25 -3.37
N ILE A 328 -5.70 -4.73 -2.17
CA ILE A 328 -6.83 -5.63 -1.92
C ILE A 328 -8.03 -4.79 -1.49
N ASN A 329 -9.17 -4.98 -2.17
CA ASN A 329 -10.36 -4.20 -1.91
C ASN A 329 -10.93 -4.46 -0.51
N THR A 330 -11.26 -3.38 0.18
CA THR A 330 -11.98 -3.35 1.46
C THR A 330 -12.67 -1.99 1.58
N PRO A 331 -13.80 -1.86 2.29
CA PRO A 331 -14.40 -0.55 2.54
C PRO A 331 -13.38 0.40 3.15
N LYS A 332 -13.36 1.65 2.67
CA LYS A 332 -12.40 2.65 3.18
C LYS A 332 -12.59 2.86 4.68
N PRO A 333 -11.51 2.80 5.46
CA PRO A 333 -11.55 3.15 6.87
C PRO A 333 -11.79 4.66 7.02
N ILE A 334 -12.77 5.03 7.83
CA ILE A 334 -13.11 6.44 8.11
C ILE A 334 -12.48 6.87 9.42
N ALA A 335 -12.77 6.14 10.51
CA ALA A 335 -12.24 6.49 11.83
C ALA A 335 -12.07 5.28 12.76
N LEU A 336 -11.13 5.42 13.67
CA LEU A 336 -10.93 4.59 14.84
C LEU A 336 -11.10 5.47 16.08
N ILE A 337 -12.02 5.12 16.96
CA ILE A 337 -12.22 5.79 18.24
C ILE A 337 -12.07 4.76 19.37
N GLU A 338 -11.19 5.02 20.33
CA GLU A 338 -10.95 4.14 21.46
C GLU A 338 -11.04 4.92 22.77
N GLN A 339 -11.90 4.46 23.66
CA GLN A 339 -11.86 4.91 25.05
C GLN A 339 -10.58 4.41 25.71
N ARG A 340 -9.82 5.34 26.31
CA ARG A 340 -8.54 5.08 26.98
C ARG A 340 -8.48 5.82 28.30
N ASP A 341 -8.57 5.06 29.40
CA ASP A 341 -8.39 5.59 30.75
C ASP A 341 -7.02 5.15 31.26
N PHE A 342 -6.01 6.01 31.15
CA PHE A 342 -4.59 5.68 31.39
C PHE A 342 -4.15 4.49 30.52
N CYS A 343 -3.82 3.36 31.14
CA CYS A 343 -3.45 2.12 30.42
C CYS A 343 -4.65 1.21 30.11
N LEU A 344 -5.85 1.53 30.58
CA LEU A 344 -7.04 0.71 30.41
C LEU A 344 -7.76 1.09 29.14
N ARG A 345 -7.96 0.11 28.25
CA ARG A 345 -8.77 0.28 27.04
C ARG A 345 -10.23 -0.02 27.35
N GLY A 346 -11.10 0.89 26.93
CA GLY A 346 -12.54 0.82 27.06
C GLY A 346 -13.25 0.38 25.79
N LYS A 347 -14.45 0.91 25.57
CA LYS A 347 -15.20 0.74 24.32
C LYS A 347 -14.37 1.21 23.15
N ALA A 348 -14.51 0.54 22.01
CA ALA A 348 -13.81 0.92 20.80
C ALA A 348 -14.74 0.82 19.59
N TYR A 349 -14.56 1.75 18.65
CA TYR A 349 -15.38 1.88 17.45
C TYR A 349 -14.46 1.89 16.23
N PHE A 350 -14.87 1.16 15.21
CA PHE A 350 -14.29 1.23 13.87
C PHE A 350 -15.39 1.69 12.91
N LEU A 351 -15.15 2.81 12.24
CA LEU A 351 -16.02 3.38 11.23
C LEU A 351 -15.43 3.12 9.85
N SER A 352 -16.25 2.62 8.96
CA SER A 352 -15.89 2.43 7.55
C SER A 352 -17.01 2.90 6.64
N GLU A 353 -16.65 3.17 5.40
CA GLU A 353 -17.61 3.43 4.32
C GLU A 353 -18.65 2.29 4.23
N TYR A 354 -19.91 2.64 3.99
CA TYR A 354 -20.92 1.66 3.61
C TYR A 354 -20.80 1.39 2.10
N VAL A 355 -20.67 0.14 1.75
CA VAL A 355 -20.66 -0.29 0.36
C VAL A 355 -21.87 -1.17 0.11
N GLU A 356 -22.78 -0.68 -0.71
CA GLU A 356 -23.95 -1.44 -1.14
C GLU A 356 -23.53 -2.43 -2.23
N ALA A 357 -23.26 -3.66 -1.79
CA ALA A 357 -22.84 -4.73 -2.67
C ALA A 357 -23.34 -6.08 -2.14
N PRO A 358 -23.74 -7.03 -3.01
CA PRO A 358 -24.11 -8.36 -2.59
C PRO A 358 -22.92 -9.12 -2.03
N ASP A 359 -23.16 -10.10 -1.16
CA ASP A 359 -22.15 -11.09 -0.84
C ASP A 359 -21.98 -12.09 -1.98
N VAL A 360 -20.93 -12.92 -1.90
CA VAL A 360 -20.58 -13.86 -2.98
C VAL A 360 -21.73 -14.80 -3.32
N ALA A 361 -22.48 -15.30 -2.33
CA ALA A 361 -23.59 -16.22 -2.61
C ALA A 361 -24.75 -15.52 -3.31
N SER A 362 -25.14 -14.34 -2.83
CA SER A 362 -26.16 -13.51 -3.47
C SER A 362 -25.75 -13.05 -4.88
N TYR A 363 -24.45 -12.80 -5.07
CA TYR A 363 -23.92 -12.42 -6.37
C TYR A 363 -24.01 -13.58 -7.38
N PHE A 364 -23.59 -14.80 -7.00
CA PHE A 364 -23.70 -15.98 -7.88
C PHE A 364 -25.15 -16.35 -8.21
N ALA A 365 -26.10 -16.10 -7.31
CA ALA A 365 -27.52 -16.30 -7.57
C ALA A 365 -28.09 -15.35 -8.63
N GLN A 366 -27.41 -14.25 -8.94
CA GLN A 366 -27.82 -13.25 -9.93
C GLN A 366 -27.12 -13.42 -11.28
N ILE A 367 -26.07 -14.26 -11.37
CA ILE A 367 -25.30 -14.46 -12.60
C ILE A 367 -25.94 -15.59 -13.42
N GLU A 368 -26.41 -15.26 -14.61
CA GLU A 368 -26.96 -16.23 -15.59
C GLU A 368 -25.89 -16.74 -16.56
N ALA A 369 -24.93 -15.88 -16.95
CA ALA A 369 -23.92 -16.22 -17.95
C ALA A 369 -22.77 -17.05 -17.39
N SER A 370 -22.45 -18.19 -17.99
CA SER A 370 -21.35 -19.09 -17.59
C SER A 370 -19.99 -18.38 -17.62
N ALA A 371 -19.68 -17.60 -18.65
CA ALA A 371 -18.41 -16.89 -18.77
C ALA A 371 -18.16 -15.89 -17.61
N THR A 372 -19.19 -15.12 -17.23
CA THR A 372 -19.11 -14.19 -16.08
C THR A 372 -18.91 -14.95 -14.76
N ARG A 373 -19.54 -16.13 -14.63
CA ARG A 373 -19.40 -17.02 -13.48
C ARG A 373 -17.95 -17.50 -13.32
N ASP A 374 -17.34 -17.96 -14.41
CA ASP A 374 -15.96 -18.47 -14.41
C ASP A 374 -14.94 -17.37 -14.10
N GLU A 375 -15.16 -16.16 -14.66
CA GLU A 375 -14.31 -14.99 -14.35
C GLU A 375 -14.44 -14.59 -12.87
N THR A 376 -15.65 -14.56 -12.31
CA THR A 376 -15.89 -14.29 -10.90
C THR A 376 -15.21 -15.32 -9.99
N VAL A 377 -15.30 -16.60 -10.32
CA VAL A 377 -14.60 -17.68 -9.62
C VAL A 377 -13.10 -17.43 -9.62
N LYS A 378 -12.53 -17.09 -10.78
CA LYS A 378 -11.11 -16.79 -10.94
C LYS A 378 -10.68 -15.60 -10.09
N GLU A 379 -11.43 -14.48 -10.09
CA GLU A 379 -11.14 -13.29 -9.28
C GLU A 379 -11.12 -13.60 -7.77
N ILE A 380 -12.09 -14.38 -7.29
CA ILE A 380 -12.14 -14.81 -5.89
C ILE A 380 -10.93 -15.69 -5.55
N VAL A 381 -10.60 -16.65 -6.41
CA VAL A 381 -9.45 -17.55 -6.20
C VAL A 381 -8.13 -16.77 -6.22
N GLN A 382 -7.98 -15.78 -7.09
CA GLN A 382 -6.82 -14.89 -7.11
C GLN A 382 -6.71 -14.07 -5.81
N LEU A 383 -7.84 -13.61 -5.23
CA LEU A 383 -7.83 -12.97 -3.92
C LEU A 383 -7.25 -13.91 -2.84
N PHE A 384 -7.68 -15.17 -2.81
CA PHE A 384 -7.12 -16.17 -1.88
C PHE A 384 -5.64 -16.39 -2.11
N TYR A 385 -5.21 -16.48 -3.36
CA TYR A 385 -3.79 -16.67 -3.69
C TYR A 385 -2.95 -15.45 -3.30
N ARG A 386 -3.45 -14.22 -3.53
CA ARG A 386 -2.83 -12.99 -2.99
C ARG A 386 -2.62 -13.07 -1.48
N LEU A 387 -3.66 -13.44 -0.74
CA LEU A 387 -3.57 -13.57 0.72
C LEU A 387 -2.52 -14.60 1.14
N TYR A 388 -2.44 -15.73 0.44
CA TYR A 388 -1.43 -16.77 0.69
C TYR A 388 0.00 -16.26 0.48
N LEU A 389 0.28 -15.66 -0.68
CA LEU A 389 1.58 -15.11 -1.03
C LEU A 389 2.01 -13.99 -0.07
N LEU A 390 1.07 -13.17 0.39
CA LEU A 390 1.29 -12.10 1.37
C LEU A 390 1.38 -12.60 2.82
N LYS A 391 1.17 -13.90 3.05
CA LYS A 391 1.06 -14.53 4.39
C LYS A 391 -0.01 -13.87 5.26
N LEU A 392 -1.13 -13.52 4.65
CA LEU A 392 -2.30 -12.99 5.34
C LEU A 392 -3.34 -14.09 5.52
N SER A 393 -4.00 -14.12 6.66
CA SER A 393 -5.22 -14.91 6.88
C SER A 393 -6.35 -14.02 7.33
N HIS A 394 -7.55 -14.29 6.85
CA HIS A 394 -8.74 -13.55 7.28
C HIS A 394 -9.25 -14.04 8.65
N GLY A 395 -9.10 -15.33 8.92
CA GLY A 395 -9.51 -15.95 10.20
C GLY A 395 -11.00 -16.29 10.29
N ASP A 396 -11.85 -15.62 9.50
CA ASP A 396 -13.30 -15.85 9.38
C ASP A 396 -13.77 -15.81 7.93
N MET A 397 -13.06 -16.53 7.04
CA MET A 397 -13.31 -16.49 5.59
C MET A 397 -14.57 -17.31 5.23
N LYS A 398 -15.72 -16.64 5.16
CA LYS A 398 -17.00 -17.17 4.69
C LYS A 398 -17.56 -16.27 3.59
N PHE A 399 -18.49 -16.79 2.78
CA PHE A 399 -19.04 -16.05 1.64
C PHE A 399 -19.60 -14.66 2.04
N SER A 400 -20.25 -14.56 3.20
CA SER A 400 -20.84 -13.30 3.68
C SER A 400 -19.81 -12.23 4.10
N ASN A 401 -18.52 -12.59 4.23
CA ASN A 401 -17.43 -11.67 4.51
C ASN A 401 -16.65 -11.26 3.24
N ILE A 402 -17.14 -11.69 2.08
CA ILE A 402 -16.66 -11.24 0.76
C ILE A 402 -17.84 -10.60 0.06
N LYS A 403 -17.74 -9.31 -0.25
CA LYS A 403 -18.70 -8.55 -1.05
C LYS A 403 -18.21 -8.48 -2.49
N MET A 404 -19.12 -8.40 -3.45
CA MET A 404 -18.79 -8.26 -4.86
C MET A 404 -19.15 -6.86 -5.34
N LEU A 405 -18.15 -6.01 -5.56
CA LEU A 405 -18.32 -4.65 -6.09
C LEU A 405 -17.70 -4.60 -7.50
N ASP A 406 -18.50 -4.23 -8.49
CA ASP A 406 -18.07 -4.17 -9.90
C ASP A 406 -17.36 -5.47 -10.37
N ALA A 407 -17.97 -6.61 -10.04
CA ALA A 407 -17.44 -7.96 -10.29
C ALA A 407 -16.09 -8.28 -9.59
N ARG A 408 -15.63 -7.44 -8.68
CA ARG A 408 -14.38 -7.64 -7.91
C ARG A 408 -14.66 -7.97 -6.46
N PRO A 409 -13.95 -8.95 -5.87
CA PRO A 409 -14.13 -9.31 -4.48
C PRO A 409 -13.56 -8.23 -3.55
N MET A 410 -14.30 -7.95 -2.48
CA MET A 410 -13.98 -6.99 -1.42
C MET A 410 -14.11 -7.65 -0.06
N LEU A 411 -13.07 -7.60 0.76
CA LEU A 411 -13.07 -8.19 2.11
C LEU A 411 -13.68 -7.25 3.13
N ILE A 412 -14.57 -7.80 3.98
CA ILE A 412 -15.13 -7.12 5.15
C ILE A 412 -14.88 -7.94 6.41
N ASP A 413 -15.12 -7.35 7.60
CA ASP A 413 -14.98 -8.00 8.91
C ASP A 413 -13.54 -8.42 9.26
N LEU A 414 -12.63 -7.44 9.28
CA LEU A 414 -11.18 -7.61 9.34
C LEU A 414 -10.60 -7.83 10.75
N ASP A 415 -11.44 -7.94 11.79
CA ASP A 415 -11.00 -7.96 13.19
C ASP A 415 -10.32 -9.27 13.64
N SER A 416 -10.45 -10.31 12.84
CA SER A 416 -9.78 -11.62 13.02
C SER A 416 -8.58 -11.82 12.09
N MET A 417 -8.35 -10.89 11.17
CA MET A 417 -7.30 -10.97 10.16
C MET A 417 -5.92 -10.80 10.78
N GLN A 418 -4.95 -11.56 10.29
CA GLN A 418 -3.57 -11.60 10.80
C GLN A 418 -2.55 -11.65 9.66
N GLN A 419 -1.41 -10.97 9.86
CA GLN A 419 -0.21 -11.15 9.07
C GLN A 419 0.75 -12.10 9.80
N HIS A 420 1.21 -13.13 9.11
CA HIS A 420 2.09 -14.16 9.66
C HIS A 420 3.53 -13.95 9.20
N HIS A 421 4.49 -14.04 10.12
CA HIS A 421 5.91 -13.96 9.79
C HIS A 421 6.48 -15.32 9.39
N CYS A 422 5.97 -16.41 10.00
CA CYS A 422 6.41 -17.78 9.73
C CYS A 422 5.52 -18.45 8.67
N GLN A 423 6.14 -19.09 7.67
CA GLN A 423 5.44 -19.79 6.59
C GLN A 423 4.54 -20.92 7.09
N TYR A 424 4.97 -21.66 8.10
CA TYR A 424 4.19 -22.75 8.67
C TYR A 424 2.86 -22.28 9.25
N PHE A 425 2.87 -21.18 10.04
CA PHE A 425 1.64 -20.62 10.61
C PHE A 425 0.76 -19.96 9.54
N ALA A 426 1.37 -19.32 8.55
CA ALA A 426 0.65 -18.75 7.41
C ALA A 426 -0.11 -19.84 6.64
N LEU A 427 0.58 -20.94 6.29
CA LEU A 427 0.00 -22.08 5.60
C LEU A 427 -1.16 -22.71 6.40
N LYS A 428 -0.98 -22.91 7.71
CA LYS A 428 -2.02 -23.48 8.58
C LYS A 428 -3.27 -22.57 8.65
N ALA A 429 -3.07 -21.27 8.79
CA ALA A 429 -4.15 -20.31 8.88
C ALA A 429 -4.87 -20.17 7.54
N HIS A 430 -4.13 -20.08 6.44
CA HIS A 430 -4.68 -20.01 5.09
C HIS A 430 -5.49 -21.26 4.73
N ALA A 431 -4.98 -22.45 5.03
CA ALA A 431 -5.71 -23.71 4.85
C ALA A 431 -7.03 -23.75 5.64
N LYS A 432 -7.09 -23.11 6.82
CA LYS A 432 -8.33 -22.96 7.59
C LYS A 432 -9.32 -22.05 6.87
N ASP A 433 -8.85 -20.94 6.30
CA ASP A 433 -9.68 -20.01 5.54
C ASP A 433 -10.24 -20.68 4.27
N LEU A 434 -9.40 -21.37 3.49
CA LEU A 434 -9.81 -22.18 2.32
C LEU A 434 -10.89 -23.19 2.68
N ARG A 435 -10.65 -24.01 3.73
CA ARG A 435 -11.62 -25.03 4.19
C ARG A 435 -12.94 -24.40 4.60
N ARG A 436 -12.90 -23.23 5.27
CA ARG A 436 -14.10 -22.52 5.70
C ARG A 436 -14.89 -22.00 4.50
N PHE A 437 -14.20 -21.42 3.53
CA PHE A 437 -14.82 -20.94 2.30
C PHE A 437 -15.45 -22.09 1.49
N MET A 438 -14.71 -23.14 1.21
CA MET A 438 -15.20 -24.28 0.44
C MET A 438 -16.37 -25.00 1.11
N ARG A 439 -16.45 -24.96 2.45
CA ARG A 439 -17.58 -25.55 3.19
C ARG A 439 -18.93 -24.88 2.84
N ASN A 440 -18.93 -23.61 2.43
CA ASN A 440 -20.16 -22.91 2.07
C ASN A 440 -20.80 -23.44 0.78
N TRP A 441 -20.04 -24.14 -0.06
CA TRP A 441 -20.48 -24.64 -1.38
C TRP A 441 -20.76 -26.14 -1.40
N LYS A 442 -20.83 -26.81 -0.25
CA LYS A 442 -21.03 -28.26 -0.16
C LYS A 442 -22.35 -28.72 -0.84
N ASP A 443 -23.35 -27.90 -0.76
CA ASP A 443 -24.68 -28.17 -1.30
C ASP A 443 -24.84 -27.72 -2.77
N ASP A 444 -23.86 -26.96 -3.31
CA ASP A 444 -23.75 -26.56 -4.70
C ASP A 444 -22.54 -27.22 -5.35
N THR A 445 -22.71 -28.44 -5.84
CA THR A 445 -21.65 -29.24 -6.46
C THR A 445 -21.03 -28.52 -7.67
N SER A 446 -21.80 -27.74 -8.42
CA SER A 446 -21.33 -27.02 -9.59
C SER A 446 -20.33 -25.91 -9.18
N LEU A 447 -20.69 -25.06 -8.23
CA LEU A 447 -19.79 -24.01 -7.71
C LEU A 447 -18.60 -24.60 -6.96
N TYR A 448 -18.82 -25.67 -6.18
CA TYR A 448 -17.72 -26.36 -5.49
C TYR A 448 -16.66 -26.83 -6.46
N ASN A 449 -17.07 -27.51 -7.56
CA ASN A 449 -16.15 -28.01 -8.57
C ASN A 449 -15.49 -26.88 -9.36
N ALA A 450 -16.23 -25.81 -9.70
CA ALA A 450 -15.67 -24.64 -10.37
C ALA A 450 -14.54 -24.00 -9.51
N PHE A 451 -14.78 -23.75 -8.22
CA PHE A 451 -13.76 -23.26 -7.29
C PHE A 451 -12.58 -24.22 -7.17
N LEU A 452 -12.83 -25.54 -7.01
CA LEU A 452 -11.77 -26.52 -6.89
C LEU A 452 -10.84 -26.54 -8.10
N GLN A 453 -11.40 -26.50 -9.31
CA GLN A 453 -10.61 -26.44 -10.55
C GLN A 453 -9.83 -25.13 -10.66
N ALA A 454 -10.46 -23.99 -10.36
CA ALA A 454 -9.78 -22.71 -10.37
C ALA A 454 -8.63 -22.65 -9.34
N PHE A 455 -8.82 -23.19 -8.12
CA PHE A 455 -7.75 -23.31 -7.14
C PHE A 455 -6.59 -24.14 -7.66
N LYS A 456 -6.83 -25.29 -8.30
CA LYS A 456 -5.78 -26.13 -8.90
C LYS A 456 -4.98 -25.41 -9.99
N VAL A 457 -5.64 -24.56 -10.77
CA VAL A 457 -4.99 -23.82 -11.86
C VAL A 457 -4.16 -22.66 -11.31
N VAL A 458 -4.67 -21.91 -10.32
CA VAL A 458 -4.04 -20.68 -9.82
C VAL A 458 -2.91 -20.96 -8.85
N TYR A 459 -3.02 -22.02 -8.03
CA TYR A 459 -1.98 -22.34 -7.04
C TYR A 459 -0.88 -23.20 -7.66
N VAL A 460 0.30 -22.61 -7.85
CA VAL A 460 1.49 -23.33 -8.33
C VAL A 460 1.92 -24.40 -7.31
N ASP A 461 1.91 -24.06 -6.01
CA ASP A 461 2.11 -24.99 -4.91
C ASP A 461 0.77 -25.43 -4.34
N HIS A 462 0.43 -26.69 -4.48
CA HIS A 462 -0.82 -27.26 -4.00
C HIS A 462 -0.83 -27.56 -2.48
N SER A 463 0.27 -27.37 -1.78
CA SER A 463 0.36 -27.62 -0.32
C SER A 463 -0.76 -26.97 0.50
N PRO A 464 -1.23 -25.72 0.19
CA PRO A 464 -2.37 -25.13 0.87
C PRO A 464 -3.68 -25.89 0.66
N LEU A 465 -3.91 -26.41 -0.54
CA LEU A 465 -5.13 -27.13 -0.92
C LEU A 465 -5.19 -28.49 -0.23
N ILE A 466 -4.06 -29.23 -0.23
CA ILE A 466 -3.88 -30.49 0.47
C ILE A 466 -4.06 -30.26 1.99
N LYS A 467 -3.39 -29.27 2.55
CA LYS A 467 -3.51 -28.91 3.98
C LYS A 467 -4.94 -28.53 4.36
N ALA A 468 -5.69 -27.93 3.44
CA ALA A 468 -7.10 -27.62 3.60
C ALA A 468 -8.02 -28.83 3.48
N LYS A 469 -7.51 -30.00 3.04
CA LYS A 469 -8.28 -31.21 2.74
C LYS A 469 -9.38 -30.98 1.69
N ILE A 470 -9.11 -30.15 0.72
CA ILE A 470 -9.97 -29.90 -0.46
C ILE A 470 -9.38 -30.55 -1.72
N LEU A 471 -8.15 -31.01 -1.63
CA LEU A 471 -7.43 -31.83 -2.59
C LEU A 471 -6.83 -33.03 -1.84
N SER A 472 -6.88 -34.21 -2.45
CA SER A 472 -6.16 -35.40 -1.99
C SER A 472 -4.66 -35.29 -2.31
N ASP A 473 -3.84 -35.94 -1.56
CA ASP A 473 -2.39 -36.06 -1.77
C ASP A 473 -2.06 -36.70 -3.11
#